data_4f08f0ae378c7872148a1c4e0315b9ee
#
_entry.id   4f08f0ae378c7872148a1c4e0315b9ee
#
_cell.length_a   1.000
_cell.length_b   1.000
_cell.length_c   1.000
_cell.angle_alpha   90.00
_cell.angle_beta   90.00
_cell.angle_gamma   90.00
#
_symmetry.space_group_name_H-M   'P 1'
#
loop_
_entity.id
_entity.type
_entity.pdbx_description
1 polymer ?
#
loop_
_entity_poly.entity_id
_entity_poly.type
_entity_poly.pdbx_seq_one_letter_code
_entity_poly.pdbx_strand_id
1 'polypeptide(L)'
;MRVAIPLTGTRGDVQPAVALGLELVGRGHEVVVGAPPNLVGFVERAGLKAQTCGPDVQQLYSSEAGQRALAAGSSFRLMRLVGEQMAEYADRMNREVIEVCEGAEVIVSTMLTEDRAHPVATAMGVPLVSMHGFPCRSNGAYPFPGALPPHWSPPAMVNRASWALAENLRRLVFARYLNRLRRELGLPPTMASTAAQMARDGVPEVQIYDPALVPGLPQQWGSRRPFVGFLPLERAAREAVGELATEHADVVSWLEADEPPVYFGFGSMPIRDTGAVLGMVERVCAQLGVRGLVSAGWSDLDVADARTDSRVKVVVGPLAHDLVFPRCAAAVHHGGIGTTFESLRAGLATLVCSVSFDQPMWGGQVERLGVGAHVSFARLTEDLLTEGARRILRPEVGQRAREFATRLQSHADATVRTADIVEKTAARA
;
A
#
# COMPACT_ATOMS: atom_id res chain seq x y z
N MET A 1 -21.89 9.77 -15.06
CA MET A 1 -21.06 10.86 -14.48
C MET A 1 -19.60 10.65 -14.83
N ARG A 2 -18.83 11.73 -14.85
CA ARG A 2 -17.37 11.68 -15.00
C ARG A 2 -16.71 11.67 -13.64
N VAL A 3 -15.93 10.64 -13.37
CA VAL A 3 -15.18 10.44 -12.12
C VAL A 3 -13.70 10.66 -12.36
N ALA A 4 -13.08 11.55 -11.60
CA ALA A 4 -11.64 11.77 -11.63
C ALA A 4 -10.98 11.14 -10.40
N ILE A 5 -9.90 10.38 -10.62
CA ILE A 5 -9.15 9.72 -9.55
C ILE A 5 -7.67 10.15 -9.62
N PRO A 6 -7.30 11.37 -9.17
CA PRO A 6 -5.91 11.81 -9.15
C PRO A 6 -5.12 11.04 -8.10
N LEU A 7 -4.08 10.33 -8.52
CA LEU A 7 -3.25 9.49 -7.66
C LEU A 7 -1.76 9.79 -7.84
N THR A 8 -1.00 9.44 -6.83
CA THR A 8 0.46 9.33 -6.86
C THR A 8 0.87 8.19 -5.91
N GLY A 9 2.12 7.78 -5.99
CA GLY A 9 2.65 6.75 -5.10
C GLY A 9 3.12 5.49 -5.84
N THR A 10 2.96 4.36 -5.21
CA THR A 10 3.38 3.05 -5.72
C THR A 10 2.21 2.27 -6.31
N ARG A 11 2.49 1.08 -6.82
CA ARG A 11 1.44 0.15 -7.27
C ARG A 11 0.39 -0.13 -6.18
N GLY A 12 0.80 -0.18 -4.91
CA GLY A 12 -0.13 -0.39 -3.79
C GLY A 12 -1.17 0.72 -3.63
N ASP A 13 -0.85 1.95 -4.08
CA ASP A 13 -1.78 3.08 -4.09
C ASP A 13 -2.66 3.08 -5.34
N VAL A 14 -2.10 2.72 -6.50
CA VAL A 14 -2.78 2.79 -7.80
C VAL A 14 -3.71 1.60 -8.04
N GLN A 15 -3.31 0.39 -7.67
CA GLN A 15 -4.09 -0.83 -7.95
C GLN A 15 -5.51 -0.82 -7.34
N PRO A 16 -5.74 -0.40 -6.06
CA PRO A 16 -7.10 -0.30 -5.52
C PRO A 16 -7.97 0.71 -6.25
N ALA A 17 -7.38 1.81 -6.73
CA ALA A 17 -8.09 2.80 -7.50
C ALA A 17 -8.44 2.32 -8.91
N VAL A 18 -7.59 1.51 -9.54
CA VAL A 18 -7.91 0.82 -10.80
C VAL A 18 -9.07 -0.14 -10.59
N ALA A 19 -9.09 -0.91 -9.50
CA ALA A 19 -10.21 -1.79 -9.18
C ALA A 19 -11.53 -1.01 -9.05
N LEU A 20 -11.52 0.10 -8.30
CA LEU A 20 -12.69 0.99 -8.21
C LEU A 20 -13.07 1.59 -9.56
N GLY A 21 -12.09 2.04 -10.34
CA GLY A 21 -12.33 2.64 -11.66
C GLY A 21 -13.01 1.67 -12.62
N LEU A 22 -12.61 0.41 -12.64
CA LEU A 22 -13.22 -0.64 -13.46
C LEU A 22 -14.67 -0.92 -13.04
N GLU A 23 -14.94 -0.99 -11.74
CA GLU A 23 -16.30 -1.14 -11.21
C GLU A 23 -17.19 0.04 -11.64
N LEU A 24 -16.70 1.28 -11.51
CA LEU A 24 -17.44 2.47 -11.94
C LEU A 24 -17.67 2.51 -13.45
N VAL A 25 -16.70 2.08 -14.27
CA VAL A 25 -16.89 1.93 -15.73
C VAL A 25 -17.95 0.86 -16.02
N GLY A 26 -17.92 -0.28 -15.33
CA GLY A 26 -18.93 -1.33 -15.42
C GLY A 26 -20.35 -0.83 -15.09
N ARG A 27 -20.48 0.21 -14.25
CA ARG A 27 -21.73 0.90 -13.93
C ARG A 27 -22.12 2.01 -14.93
N GLY A 28 -21.36 2.19 -15.99
CA GLY A 28 -21.63 3.19 -17.02
C GLY A 28 -21.09 4.59 -16.74
N HIS A 29 -20.11 4.75 -15.85
CA HIS A 29 -19.45 6.02 -15.58
C HIS A 29 -18.22 6.20 -16.48
N GLU A 30 -17.87 7.44 -16.79
CA GLU A 30 -16.58 7.79 -17.40
C GLU A 30 -15.54 7.98 -16.27
N VAL A 31 -14.42 7.26 -16.33
CA VAL A 31 -13.38 7.32 -15.32
C VAL A 31 -12.06 7.76 -15.93
N VAL A 32 -11.39 8.72 -15.31
CA VAL A 32 -10.02 9.13 -15.61
C VAL A 32 -9.16 8.95 -14.37
N VAL A 33 -8.07 8.20 -14.50
CA VAL A 33 -7.13 7.92 -13.42
C VAL A 33 -5.84 8.68 -13.65
N GLY A 34 -5.47 9.57 -12.73
CA GLY A 34 -4.12 10.11 -12.65
C GLY A 34 -3.19 9.10 -12.01
N ALA A 35 -2.02 8.85 -12.58
CA ALA A 35 -1.05 7.92 -12.03
C ALA A 35 0.40 8.39 -12.27
N PRO A 36 1.38 7.96 -11.45
CA PRO A 36 2.79 8.21 -11.72
C PRO A 36 3.21 7.71 -13.10
N PRO A 37 4.20 8.35 -13.76
CA PRO A 37 4.58 8.03 -15.14
C PRO A 37 4.85 6.55 -15.40
N ASN A 38 5.51 5.87 -14.46
CA ASN A 38 5.83 4.44 -14.53
C ASN A 38 4.60 3.52 -14.36
N LEU A 39 3.45 4.04 -13.93
CA LEU A 39 2.21 3.28 -13.71
C LEU A 39 1.07 3.64 -14.66
N VAL A 40 1.24 4.66 -15.52
CA VAL A 40 0.25 5.02 -16.56
C VAL A 40 -0.07 3.81 -17.44
N GLY A 41 0.94 3.13 -17.97
CA GLY A 41 0.74 1.92 -18.77
C GLY A 41 0.09 0.75 -18.03
N PHE A 42 0.23 0.68 -16.70
CA PHE A 42 -0.50 -0.30 -15.89
C PHE A 42 -2.02 0.00 -15.87
N VAL A 43 -2.39 1.27 -15.69
CA VAL A 43 -3.80 1.72 -15.70
C VAL A 43 -4.43 1.49 -17.07
N GLU A 44 -3.72 1.84 -18.15
CA GLU A 44 -4.20 1.67 -19.53
C GLU A 44 -4.40 0.20 -19.91
N ARG A 45 -3.43 -0.68 -19.56
CA ARG A 45 -3.58 -2.13 -19.79
C ARG A 45 -4.76 -2.72 -19.02
N ALA A 46 -5.08 -2.18 -17.85
CA ALA A 46 -6.28 -2.58 -17.13
C ALA A 46 -7.60 -2.14 -17.78
N GLY A 47 -7.56 -1.26 -18.80
CA GLY A 47 -8.74 -0.81 -19.56
C GLY A 47 -9.29 0.54 -19.13
N LEU A 48 -8.53 1.36 -18.39
CA LEU A 48 -8.95 2.71 -17.97
C LEU A 48 -8.19 3.81 -18.69
N LYS A 49 -8.83 4.99 -18.81
CA LYS A 49 -8.14 6.20 -19.26
C LYS A 49 -7.16 6.67 -18.19
N ALA A 50 -5.91 6.92 -18.57
CA ALA A 50 -4.87 7.37 -17.65
C ALA A 50 -4.29 8.72 -18.05
N GLN A 51 -3.83 9.47 -17.05
CA GLN A 51 -3.05 10.70 -17.21
C GLN A 51 -1.90 10.69 -16.19
N THR A 52 -0.80 11.35 -16.53
CA THR A 52 0.32 11.49 -15.59
C THR A 52 -0.09 12.33 -14.38
N CYS A 53 0.17 11.82 -13.17
CA CYS A 53 -0.05 12.56 -11.93
C CYS A 53 1.00 12.13 -10.89
N GLY A 54 1.82 13.08 -10.47
CA GLY A 54 2.85 12.87 -9.48
C GLY A 54 4.19 12.36 -10.03
N PRO A 55 5.23 12.32 -9.19
CA PRO A 55 6.57 11.88 -9.57
C PRO A 55 6.65 10.36 -9.70
N ASP A 56 7.66 9.90 -10.45
CA ASP A 56 8.07 8.50 -10.48
C ASP A 56 8.80 8.13 -9.17
N VAL A 57 8.07 7.47 -8.27
CA VAL A 57 8.61 7.05 -6.98
C VAL A 57 9.64 5.92 -7.12
N GLN A 58 9.52 5.08 -8.15
CA GLN A 58 10.49 4.03 -8.42
C GLN A 58 11.85 4.64 -8.78
N GLN A 59 11.85 5.65 -9.64
CA GLN A 59 13.06 6.38 -10.01
C GLN A 59 13.73 7.03 -8.78
N LEU A 60 12.92 7.60 -7.86
CA LEU A 60 13.45 8.15 -6.61
C LEU A 60 14.16 7.09 -5.77
N TYR A 61 13.51 5.94 -5.57
CA TYR A 61 14.10 4.85 -4.77
C TYR A 61 15.32 4.22 -5.43
N SER A 62 15.35 4.13 -6.75
CA SER A 62 16.49 3.62 -7.52
C SER A 62 17.65 4.61 -7.62
N SER A 63 17.43 5.89 -7.31
CA SER A 63 18.48 6.91 -7.29
C SER A 63 19.54 6.61 -6.22
N GLU A 64 20.76 7.13 -6.40
CA GLU A 64 21.84 6.94 -5.43
C GLU A 64 21.47 7.48 -4.04
N ALA A 65 20.72 8.60 -3.97
CA ALA A 65 20.25 9.18 -2.73
C ALA A 65 19.17 8.29 -2.07
N GLY A 66 18.25 7.75 -2.86
CA GLY A 66 17.23 6.80 -2.42
C GLY A 66 17.85 5.53 -1.86
N GLN A 67 18.78 4.93 -2.60
CA GLN A 67 19.50 3.73 -2.17
C GLN A 67 20.29 3.94 -0.89
N ARG A 68 20.99 5.08 -0.74
CA ARG A 68 21.69 5.42 0.50
C ARG A 68 20.73 5.60 1.69
N ALA A 69 19.56 6.21 1.47
CA ALA A 69 18.55 6.38 2.51
C ALA A 69 17.95 5.05 2.95
N LEU A 70 17.67 4.15 2.02
CA LEU A 70 17.19 2.80 2.26
C LEU A 70 18.21 1.95 3.02
N ALA A 71 19.48 1.94 2.57
CA ALA A 71 20.56 1.19 3.21
C ALA A 71 20.86 1.67 4.64
N ALA A 72 20.70 2.98 4.90
CA ALA A 72 20.86 3.53 6.25
C ALA A 72 19.74 3.14 7.22
N GLY A 73 18.65 2.54 6.74
CA GLY A 73 17.49 2.11 7.54
C GLY A 73 16.80 3.24 8.30
N SER A 74 17.05 4.46 7.89
CA SER A 74 16.50 5.64 8.56
C SER A 74 15.23 6.10 7.84
N SER A 75 14.07 5.74 8.38
CA SER A 75 12.78 6.26 7.91
C SER A 75 12.77 7.79 7.83
N PHE A 76 13.46 8.46 8.75
CA PHE A 76 13.58 9.91 8.73
C PHE A 76 14.33 10.45 7.50
N ARG A 77 15.47 9.83 7.12
CA ARG A 77 16.23 10.24 5.92
C ARG A 77 15.41 10.01 4.65
N LEU A 78 14.74 8.88 4.58
CA LEU A 78 13.88 8.56 3.44
C LEU A 78 12.67 9.52 3.36
N MET A 79 12.00 9.79 4.48
CA MET A 79 10.90 10.76 4.52
C MET A 79 11.36 12.17 4.14
N ARG A 80 12.57 12.58 4.56
CA ARG A 80 13.13 13.87 4.15
C ARG A 80 13.38 13.91 2.65
N LEU A 81 13.98 12.87 2.06
CA LEU A 81 14.24 12.80 0.62
C LEU A 81 12.94 12.83 -0.19
N VAL A 82 11.93 12.06 0.22
CA VAL A 82 10.60 12.09 -0.39
C VAL A 82 9.96 13.47 -0.25
N GLY A 83 10.09 14.10 0.92
CA GLY A 83 9.58 15.45 1.16
C GLY A 83 10.25 16.53 0.31
N GLU A 84 11.58 16.44 0.11
CA GLU A 84 12.34 17.33 -0.77
C GLU A 84 11.88 17.17 -2.23
N GLN A 85 11.74 15.94 -2.72
CA GLN A 85 11.23 15.66 -4.06
C GLN A 85 9.77 16.13 -4.24
N MET A 86 8.92 15.88 -3.24
CA MET A 86 7.53 16.33 -3.27
C MET A 86 7.43 17.86 -3.27
N ALA A 87 8.35 18.55 -2.59
CA ALA A 87 8.43 20.01 -2.60
C ALA A 87 8.89 20.56 -3.95
N GLU A 88 9.89 19.92 -4.57
CA GLU A 88 10.37 20.26 -5.91
C GLU A 88 9.29 20.03 -6.98
N TYR A 89 8.55 18.95 -6.86
CA TYR A 89 7.48 18.57 -7.80
C TYR A 89 6.14 19.26 -7.53
N ALA A 90 6.03 20.06 -6.44
CA ALA A 90 4.74 20.52 -5.92
C ALA A 90 3.90 21.31 -6.92
N ASP A 91 4.50 22.27 -7.64
CA ASP A 91 3.78 23.12 -8.60
C ASP A 91 3.35 22.34 -9.85
N ARG A 92 4.15 21.37 -10.28
CA ARG A 92 3.80 20.47 -11.38
C ARG A 92 2.65 19.55 -10.97
N MET A 93 2.71 18.96 -9.79
CA MET A 93 1.64 18.12 -9.27
C MET A 93 0.33 18.88 -9.07
N ASN A 94 0.38 20.16 -8.71
CA ASN A 94 -0.82 21.00 -8.64
C ASN A 94 -1.53 21.07 -10.01
N ARG A 95 -0.77 21.33 -11.10
CA ARG A 95 -1.31 21.36 -12.46
C ARG A 95 -1.87 20.00 -12.89
N GLU A 96 -1.09 18.93 -12.69
CA GLU A 96 -1.49 17.57 -13.04
C GLU A 96 -2.80 17.15 -12.34
N VAL A 97 -2.96 17.48 -11.04
CA VAL A 97 -4.21 17.18 -10.31
C VAL A 97 -5.38 17.98 -10.88
N ILE A 98 -5.19 19.27 -11.24
CA ILE A 98 -6.23 20.08 -11.89
C ILE A 98 -6.62 19.46 -13.23
N GLU A 99 -5.65 19.11 -14.08
CA GLU A 99 -5.87 18.52 -15.41
C GLU A 99 -6.64 17.18 -15.32
N VAL A 100 -6.26 16.29 -14.39
CA VAL A 100 -6.98 15.03 -14.15
C VAL A 100 -8.43 15.29 -13.74
N CYS A 101 -8.67 16.31 -12.92
CA CYS A 101 -9.99 16.64 -12.39
C CYS A 101 -10.86 17.47 -13.36
N GLU A 102 -10.33 17.90 -14.50
CA GLU A 102 -11.08 18.73 -15.45
C GLU A 102 -12.38 18.07 -15.91
N GLY A 103 -13.50 18.78 -15.76
CA GLY A 103 -14.83 18.28 -16.12
C GLY A 103 -15.37 17.14 -15.24
N ALA A 104 -14.73 16.84 -14.13
CA ALA A 104 -15.23 15.81 -13.20
C ALA A 104 -16.52 16.28 -12.50
N GLU A 105 -17.44 15.34 -12.30
CA GLU A 105 -18.65 15.51 -11.48
C GLU A 105 -18.46 14.97 -10.04
N VAL A 106 -17.46 14.14 -9.83
CA VAL A 106 -16.99 13.69 -8.52
C VAL A 106 -15.50 13.38 -8.57
N ILE A 107 -14.79 13.69 -7.50
CA ILE A 107 -13.36 13.41 -7.36
C ILE A 107 -13.17 12.33 -6.29
N VAL A 108 -12.32 11.34 -6.59
CA VAL A 108 -11.89 10.33 -5.61
C VAL A 108 -10.39 10.50 -5.38
N SER A 109 -9.98 10.85 -4.17
CA SER A 109 -8.58 11.03 -3.80
C SER A 109 -8.05 9.90 -2.94
N THR A 110 -6.73 9.90 -2.75
CA THR A 110 -6.06 9.12 -1.68
C THR A 110 -5.41 10.06 -0.69
N MET A 111 -4.87 9.52 0.41
CA MET A 111 -4.12 10.31 1.38
C MET A 111 -2.99 11.15 0.75
N LEU A 112 -2.38 10.65 -0.33
CA LEU A 112 -1.25 11.32 -0.98
C LEU A 112 -1.67 12.51 -1.86
N THR A 113 -2.94 12.56 -2.27
CA THR A 113 -3.47 13.60 -3.17
C THR A 113 -4.58 14.46 -2.57
N GLU A 114 -5.16 14.07 -1.43
CA GLU A 114 -6.29 14.78 -0.81
C GLU A 114 -6.01 16.26 -0.51
N ASP A 115 -4.76 16.62 -0.20
CA ASP A 115 -4.36 18.01 0.04
C ASP A 115 -4.56 18.92 -1.18
N ARG A 116 -4.49 18.36 -2.37
CA ARG A 116 -4.70 19.02 -3.66
C ARG A 116 -6.11 18.81 -4.19
N ALA A 117 -6.61 17.60 -4.09
CA ALA A 117 -7.93 17.23 -4.57
C ALA A 117 -9.04 17.99 -3.82
N HIS A 118 -8.91 18.23 -2.51
CA HIS A 118 -9.89 18.96 -1.74
C HIS A 118 -10.08 20.42 -2.20
N PRO A 119 -9.04 21.26 -2.34
CA PRO A 119 -9.23 22.61 -2.87
C PRO A 119 -9.70 22.61 -4.34
N VAL A 120 -9.30 21.65 -5.17
CA VAL A 120 -9.81 21.53 -6.54
C VAL A 120 -11.30 21.21 -6.53
N ALA A 121 -11.74 20.20 -5.75
CA ALA A 121 -13.15 19.87 -5.58
C ALA A 121 -13.97 21.07 -5.08
N THR A 122 -13.43 21.81 -4.09
CA THR A 122 -14.06 23.04 -3.56
C THR A 122 -14.23 24.10 -4.63
N ALA A 123 -13.20 24.35 -5.44
CA ALA A 123 -13.26 25.38 -6.48
C ALA A 123 -14.21 25.00 -7.64
N MET A 124 -14.28 23.72 -7.96
CA MET A 124 -15.19 23.18 -9.00
C MET A 124 -16.64 23.05 -8.51
N GLY A 125 -16.87 23.10 -7.19
CA GLY A 125 -18.19 22.83 -6.59
C GLY A 125 -18.64 21.38 -6.74
N VAL A 126 -17.70 20.42 -6.79
CA VAL A 126 -17.98 18.98 -6.96
C VAL A 126 -17.65 18.21 -5.68
N PRO A 127 -18.35 17.09 -5.41
CA PRO A 127 -18.09 16.28 -4.23
C PRO A 127 -16.75 15.55 -4.30
N LEU A 128 -16.21 15.26 -3.11
CA LEU A 128 -14.97 14.54 -2.91
C LEU A 128 -15.22 13.29 -2.06
N VAL A 129 -14.58 12.18 -2.41
CA VAL A 129 -14.40 10.99 -1.58
C VAL A 129 -12.90 10.75 -1.40
N SER A 130 -12.44 10.38 -0.21
CA SER A 130 -11.03 10.02 0.01
C SER A 130 -10.90 8.55 0.41
N MET A 131 -9.99 7.82 -0.26
CA MET A 131 -9.65 6.43 0.05
C MET A 131 -8.35 6.37 0.83
N HIS A 132 -8.34 5.60 1.90
CA HIS A 132 -7.16 5.42 2.76
C HIS A 132 -6.75 3.96 2.83
N GLY A 133 -5.52 3.65 2.41
CA GLY A 133 -4.93 2.31 2.44
C GLY A 133 -4.37 1.92 3.81
N PHE A 134 -4.30 2.87 4.75
CA PHE A 134 -3.89 2.65 6.14
C PHE A 134 -4.48 3.76 7.03
N PRO A 135 -4.46 3.63 8.37
CA PRO A 135 -4.94 4.67 9.26
C PRO A 135 -4.21 5.99 9.06
N CYS A 136 -4.89 7.00 8.53
CA CYS A 136 -4.31 8.30 8.17
C CYS A 136 -4.87 9.46 9.02
N ARG A 137 -5.63 9.15 10.06
CA ARG A 137 -6.26 10.16 10.92
C ARG A 137 -5.96 9.93 12.38
N SER A 138 -5.99 11.02 13.14
CA SER A 138 -5.79 10.99 14.57
C SER A 138 -6.71 9.99 15.25
N ASN A 139 -6.12 9.15 16.07
CA ASN A 139 -6.82 8.13 16.85
C ASN A 139 -6.09 7.86 18.16
N GLY A 140 -6.77 7.21 19.09
CA GLY A 140 -6.19 6.81 20.37
C GLY A 140 -5.67 5.36 20.40
N ALA A 141 -5.91 4.57 19.35
CA ALA A 141 -5.50 3.17 19.32
C ALA A 141 -4.04 2.98 18.90
N TYR A 142 -3.57 3.81 17.97
CA TYR A 142 -2.25 3.68 17.36
C TYR A 142 -1.54 5.02 17.24
N PRO A 143 -0.21 5.09 17.42
CA PRO A 143 0.57 6.28 17.14
C PRO A 143 0.63 6.56 15.64
N PHE A 144 1.05 7.78 15.27
CA PHE A 144 1.39 8.08 13.89
C PHE A 144 2.47 7.12 13.39
N PRO A 145 2.34 6.52 12.19
CA PRO A 145 3.31 5.56 11.65
C PRO A 145 4.73 6.14 11.64
N GLY A 146 5.67 5.41 12.24
CA GLY A 146 7.06 5.82 12.34
C GLY A 146 7.39 6.81 13.48
N ALA A 147 6.42 7.33 14.22
CA ALA A 147 6.67 8.23 15.36
C ALA A 147 7.21 7.48 16.59
N LEU A 148 6.84 6.23 16.77
CA LEU A 148 7.19 5.40 17.92
C LEU A 148 7.50 3.96 17.45
N PRO A 149 8.24 3.16 18.25
CA PRO A 149 8.51 1.77 17.91
C PRO A 149 7.21 0.98 17.68
N PRO A 150 7.12 0.15 16.61
CA PRO A 150 5.88 -0.52 16.21
C PRO A 150 5.28 -1.47 17.28
N HIS A 151 6.16 -2.07 18.10
CA HIS A 151 5.75 -2.98 19.20
C HIS A 151 5.23 -2.23 20.44
N TRP A 152 5.36 -0.91 20.48
CA TRP A 152 4.90 -0.10 21.62
C TRP A 152 3.40 0.11 21.58
N SER A 153 2.75 0.08 22.74
CA SER A 153 1.33 0.36 22.91
C SER A 153 1.14 1.53 23.88
N PRO A 154 1.38 2.77 23.44
CA PRO A 154 1.29 3.94 24.29
C PRO A 154 -0.17 4.21 24.72
N PRO A 155 -0.38 4.98 25.81
CA PRO A 155 -1.70 5.48 26.15
C PRO A 155 -2.32 6.32 25.02
N ALA A 156 -3.65 6.31 24.93
CA ALA A 156 -4.41 6.98 23.87
C ALA A 156 -4.06 8.48 23.70
N MET A 157 -3.69 9.16 24.78
CA MET A 157 -3.27 10.57 24.75
C MET A 157 -1.95 10.74 23.98
N VAL A 158 -0.97 9.84 24.20
CA VAL A 158 0.32 9.86 23.49
C VAL A 158 0.11 9.56 22.01
N ASN A 159 -0.75 8.59 21.70
CA ASN A 159 -1.13 8.29 20.33
C ASN A 159 -1.70 9.54 19.64
N ARG A 160 -2.70 10.19 20.22
CA ARG A 160 -3.29 11.43 19.67
C ARG A 160 -2.27 12.55 19.53
N ALA A 161 -1.38 12.72 20.50
CA ALA A 161 -0.33 13.75 20.45
C ALA A 161 0.64 13.51 19.28
N SER A 162 1.01 12.26 18.99
CA SER A 162 1.87 11.92 17.84
C SER A 162 1.22 12.31 16.51
N TRP A 163 -0.08 12.11 16.36
CA TRP A 163 -0.85 12.54 15.18
C TRP A 163 -0.90 14.05 15.05
N ALA A 164 -1.20 14.76 16.16
CA ALA A 164 -1.25 16.23 16.17
C ALA A 164 0.11 16.84 15.78
N LEU A 165 1.20 16.28 16.28
CA LEU A 165 2.56 16.72 15.92
C LEU A 165 2.84 16.50 14.43
N ALA A 166 2.60 15.30 13.92
CA ALA A 166 2.83 14.97 12.52
C ALA A 166 2.00 15.84 11.58
N GLU A 167 0.71 16.07 11.89
CA GLU A 167 -0.19 16.93 11.12
C GLU A 167 0.29 18.37 11.10
N ASN A 168 0.75 18.90 12.25
CA ASN A 168 1.28 20.25 12.33
C ASN A 168 2.59 20.41 11.53
N LEU A 169 3.49 19.44 11.60
CA LEU A 169 4.73 19.45 10.81
C LEU A 169 4.42 19.39 9.31
N ARG A 170 3.54 18.49 8.88
CA ARG A 170 3.10 18.39 7.49
C ARG A 170 2.52 19.70 6.99
N ARG A 171 1.66 20.32 7.78
CA ARG A 171 1.06 21.63 7.48
C ARG A 171 2.13 22.71 7.29
N LEU A 172 3.10 22.82 8.20
CA LEU A 172 4.17 23.81 8.10
C LEU A 172 5.01 23.65 6.83
N VAL A 173 5.32 22.41 6.45
CA VAL A 173 6.12 22.11 5.26
C VAL A 173 5.37 22.44 3.97
N PHE A 174 4.10 22.05 3.87
CA PHE A 174 3.35 22.13 2.63
C PHE A 174 2.44 23.34 2.48
N ALA A 175 2.20 24.13 3.56
CA ALA A 175 1.25 25.26 3.55
C ALA A 175 1.49 26.27 2.42
N ARG A 176 2.75 26.60 2.10
CA ARG A 176 3.07 27.56 1.02
C ARG A 176 2.63 27.07 -0.35
N TYR A 177 2.82 25.78 -0.64
CA TYR A 177 2.46 25.17 -1.92
C TYR A 177 0.95 25.02 -2.05
N LEU A 178 0.28 24.57 -1.00
CA LEU A 178 -1.17 24.40 -0.97
C LEU A 178 -1.89 25.76 -1.03
N ASN A 179 -1.38 26.78 -0.35
CA ASN A 179 -1.94 28.12 -0.45
C ASN A 179 -1.65 28.81 -1.79
N ARG A 180 -0.61 28.40 -2.52
CA ARG A 180 -0.42 28.81 -3.92
C ARG A 180 -1.53 28.20 -4.79
N LEU A 181 -1.74 26.89 -4.71
CA LEU A 181 -2.82 26.20 -5.41
C LEU A 181 -4.19 26.86 -5.10
N ARG A 182 -4.49 27.11 -3.83
CA ARG A 182 -5.75 27.76 -3.45
C ARG A 182 -5.94 29.13 -4.11
N ARG A 183 -4.88 29.95 -4.18
CA ARG A 183 -4.93 31.25 -4.87
C ARG A 183 -5.15 31.11 -6.37
N GLU A 184 -4.49 30.15 -7.03
CA GLU A 184 -4.68 29.83 -8.44
C GLU A 184 -6.13 29.41 -8.75
N LEU A 185 -6.77 28.73 -7.78
CA LEU A 185 -8.17 28.30 -7.85
C LEU A 185 -9.17 29.39 -7.37
N GLY A 186 -8.72 30.61 -7.06
CA GLY A 186 -9.59 31.68 -6.54
C GLY A 186 -10.08 31.47 -5.10
N LEU A 187 -9.49 30.55 -4.34
CA LEU A 187 -9.86 30.25 -2.96
C LEU A 187 -9.01 31.04 -1.96
N PRO A 188 -9.57 31.45 -0.82
CA PRO A 188 -8.81 32.12 0.23
C PRO A 188 -7.74 31.19 0.83
N PRO A 189 -6.57 31.72 1.22
CA PRO A 189 -5.56 30.93 1.91
C PRO A 189 -6.08 30.43 3.25
N THR A 190 -5.53 29.32 3.73
CA THR A 190 -5.94 28.72 4.99
C THR A 190 -4.76 28.14 5.77
N MET A 191 -4.89 28.16 7.10
CA MET A 191 -4.01 27.43 8.01
C MET A 191 -4.67 26.18 8.61
N ALA A 192 -5.94 25.91 8.26
CA ALA A 192 -6.59 24.67 8.66
C ALA A 192 -5.98 23.47 7.91
N SER A 193 -5.81 22.35 8.58
CA SER A 193 -5.37 21.12 7.92
C SER A 193 -6.44 20.61 6.94
N THR A 194 -6.01 19.91 5.89
CA THR A 194 -6.93 19.30 4.93
C THR A 194 -7.89 18.33 5.63
N ALA A 195 -7.40 17.53 6.58
CA ALA A 195 -8.25 16.64 7.36
C ALA A 195 -9.35 17.38 8.14
N ALA A 196 -9.04 18.56 8.71
CA ALA A 196 -10.03 19.38 9.41
C ALA A 196 -11.04 20.02 8.44
N GLN A 197 -10.60 20.42 7.25
CA GLN A 197 -11.48 20.95 6.20
C GLN A 197 -12.42 19.85 5.68
N MET A 198 -11.90 18.70 5.31
CA MET A 198 -12.68 17.54 4.87
C MET A 198 -13.69 17.07 5.91
N ALA A 199 -13.29 17.09 7.20
CA ALA A 199 -14.20 16.72 8.29
C ALA A 199 -15.36 17.70 8.45
N ARG A 200 -15.13 19.01 8.25
CA ARG A 200 -16.16 20.05 8.26
C ARG A 200 -17.10 19.92 7.08
N ASP A 201 -16.55 19.64 5.90
CA ASP A 201 -17.29 19.54 4.65
C ASP A 201 -18.01 18.17 4.50
N GLY A 202 -17.86 17.28 5.50
CA GLY A 202 -18.53 15.97 5.52
C GLY A 202 -18.00 14.97 4.49
N VAL A 203 -16.77 15.15 4.00
CA VAL A 203 -16.14 14.27 3.02
C VAL A 203 -16.05 12.83 3.55
N PRO A 204 -16.58 11.83 2.85
CA PRO A 204 -16.40 10.43 3.21
C PRO A 204 -14.93 10.00 3.10
N GLU A 205 -14.41 9.37 4.16
CA GLU A 205 -13.05 8.84 4.20
C GLU A 205 -13.11 7.31 4.26
N VAL A 206 -13.07 6.66 3.10
CA VAL A 206 -13.23 5.21 2.95
C VAL A 206 -11.94 4.49 3.32
N GLN A 207 -12.02 3.56 4.26
CA GLN A 207 -10.89 2.76 4.72
C GLN A 207 -10.84 1.47 3.89
N ILE A 208 -9.89 1.40 2.93
CA ILE A 208 -9.73 0.28 2.01
C ILE A 208 -8.82 -0.83 2.57
N TYR A 209 -8.98 -1.13 3.84
CA TYR A 209 -8.32 -2.21 4.56
C TYR A 209 -9.27 -2.83 5.59
N ASP A 210 -8.94 -4.02 6.06
CA ASP A 210 -9.84 -4.78 6.94
C ASP A 210 -9.80 -4.23 8.38
N PRO A 211 -10.96 -3.99 9.01
CA PRO A 211 -11.04 -3.54 10.40
C PRO A 211 -10.45 -4.53 11.41
N ALA A 212 -10.40 -5.83 11.10
CA ALA A 212 -9.80 -6.83 11.95
C ALA A 212 -8.29 -6.62 12.15
N LEU A 213 -7.62 -5.96 11.18
CA LEU A 213 -6.20 -5.59 11.29
C LEU A 213 -5.96 -4.42 12.27
N VAL A 214 -6.99 -3.64 12.59
CA VAL A 214 -6.87 -2.41 13.39
C VAL A 214 -7.93 -2.36 14.51
N PRO A 215 -7.90 -3.31 15.45
CA PRO A 215 -8.85 -3.36 16.57
C PRO A 215 -8.95 -2.01 17.30
N GLY A 216 -10.16 -1.56 17.58
CA GLY A 216 -10.44 -0.31 18.27
C GLY A 216 -10.65 0.91 17.37
N LEU A 217 -10.20 0.91 16.11
CA LEU A 217 -10.45 2.02 15.19
C LEU A 217 -11.90 2.14 14.73
N PRO A 218 -12.59 1.04 14.34
CA PRO A 218 -13.98 1.13 13.90
C PRO A 218 -14.89 1.80 14.94
N GLN A 219 -14.67 1.50 16.23
CA GLN A 219 -15.44 2.09 17.32
C GLN A 219 -15.14 3.58 17.54
N GLN A 220 -13.89 4.01 17.28
CA GLN A 220 -13.50 5.41 17.42
C GLN A 220 -13.96 6.28 16.25
N TRP A 221 -13.99 5.73 15.04
CA TRP A 221 -14.24 6.49 13.82
C TRP A 221 -15.69 6.47 13.35
N GLY A 222 -16.46 5.43 13.73
CA GLY A 222 -17.87 5.29 13.39
C GLY A 222 -18.14 5.29 11.87
N SER A 223 -19.35 5.69 11.50
CA SER A 223 -19.84 5.67 10.11
C SER A 223 -19.17 6.69 9.17
N ARG A 224 -18.49 7.70 9.72
CA ARG A 224 -17.79 8.72 8.90
C ARG A 224 -16.63 8.12 8.13
N ARG A 225 -15.99 7.07 8.65
CA ARG A 225 -14.85 6.37 8.08
C ARG A 225 -15.21 4.89 7.89
N PRO A 226 -16.02 4.60 6.88
CA PRO A 226 -16.46 3.22 6.64
C PRO A 226 -15.28 2.33 6.25
N PHE A 227 -15.20 1.14 6.85
CA PHE A 227 -14.25 0.11 6.49
C PHE A 227 -14.90 -0.79 5.45
N VAL A 228 -14.31 -0.86 4.26
CA VAL A 228 -14.83 -1.67 3.15
C VAL A 228 -14.00 -2.93 2.90
N GLY A 229 -12.79 -2.99 3.43
CA GLY A 229 -11.84 -4.04 3.12
C GLY A 229 -10.96 -3.70 1.93
N PHE A 230 -10.04 -4.58 1.58
CA PHE A 230 -9.10 -4.40 0.46
C PHE A 230 -9.85 -4.49 -0.88
N LEU A 231 -9.46 -3.67 -1.86
CA LEU A 231 -9.99 -3.66 -3.22
C LEU A 231 -9.06 -4.46 -4.15
N PRO A 232 -9.35 -5.73 -4.45
CA PRO A 232 -8.54 -6.52 -5.37
C PRO A 232 -8.88 -6.17 -6.81
N LEU A 233 -7.93 -6.41 -7.71
CA LEU A 233 -8.25 -6.49 -9.13
C LEU A 233 -8.98 -7.78 -9.44
N GLU A 234 -10.01 -7.70 -10.25
CA GLU A 234 -10.68 -8.86 -10.81
C GLU A 234 -9.77 -9.63 -11.78
N ARG A 235 -10.11 -10.90 -12.03
CA ARG A 235 -9.30 -11.81 -12.84
C ARG A 235 -9.00 -11.24 -14.23
N ALA A 236 -9.99 -10.70 -14.93
CA ALA A 236 -9.79 -10.15 -16.28
C ALA A 236 -8.79 -8.98 -16.31
N ALA A 237 -8.86 -8.08 -15.32
CA ALA A 237 -7.90 -6.99 -15.20
C ALA A 237 -6.50 -7.49 -14.83
N ARG A 238 -6.38 -8.53 -14.02
CA ARG A 238 -5.12 -9.17 -13.67
C ARG A 238 -4.46 -9.85 -14.85
N GLU A 239 -5.26 -10.49 -15.71
CA GLU A 239 -4.79 -11.06 -16.99
C GLU A 239 -4.27 -9.94 -17.91
N ALA A 240 -5.02 -8.85 -18.04
CA ALA A 240 -4.67 -7.72 -18.90
C ALA A 240 -3.36 -7.02 -18.46
N VAL A 241 -3.08 -6.95 -17.16
CA VAL A 241 -1.82 -6.38 -16.63
C VAL A 241 -0.68 -7.38 -16.52
N GLY A 242 -0.88 -8.64 -16.96
CA GLY A 242 0.15 -9.68 -17.00
C GLY A 242 0.40 -10.43 -15.68
N GLU A 243 -0.50 -10.32 -14.70
CA GLU A 243 -0.36 -11.04 -13.42
C GLU A 243 -0.66 -12.54 -13.50
N LEU A 244 -1.40 -12.97 -14.51
CA LEU A 244 -1.84 -14.34 -14.71
C LEU A 244 -1.19 -14.95 -15.97
N ALA A 245 0.02 -14.53 -16.32
CA ALA A 245 0.74 -15.04 -17.47
C ALA A 245 0.92 -16.58 -17.37
N THR A 246 0.91 -17.25 -18.52
CA THR A 246 1.07 -18.71 -18.63
C THR A 246 2.39 -19.23 -18.03
N GLU A 247 3.36 -18.35 -17.84
CA GLU A 247 4.65 -18.61 -17.17
C GLU A 247 4.50 -19.09 -15.71
N HIS A 248 3.31 -18.94 -15.11
CA HIS A 248 3.07 -19.41 -13.73
C HIS A 248 2.71 -20.90 -13.63
N ALA A 249 2.47 -21.60 -14.75
CA ALA A 249 2.15 -23.01 -14.72
C ALA A 249 3.32 -23.86 -14.18
N ASP A 250 4.56 -23.47 -14.47
CA ASP A 250 5.77 -24.09 -13.94
C ASP A 250 5.95 -23.81 -12.45
N VAL A 251 5.52 -22.63 -11.97
CA VAL A 251 5.53 -22.25 -10.54
C VAL A 251 4.53 -23.09 -9.78
N VAL A 252 3.30 -23.21 -10.29
CA VAL A 252 2.26 -24.05 -9.66
C VAL A 252 2.70 -25.50 -9.60
N SER A 253 3.22 -26.06 -10.70
CA SER A 253 3.74 -27.43 -10.74
C SER A 253 4.87 -27.64 -9.73
N TRP A 254 5.78 -26.67 -9.59
CA TRP A 254 6.84 -26.74 -8.59
C TRP A 254 6.30 -26.66 -7.16
N LEU A 255 5.28 -25.81 -6.89
CA LEU A 255 4.65 -25.71 -5.57
C LEU A 255 3.99 -27.02 -5.14
N GLU A 256 3.36 -27.73 -6.07
CA GLU A 256 2.62 -28.99 -5.84
C GLU A 256 3.51 -30.24 -5.82
N ALA A 257 4.76 -30.13 -6.26
CA ALA A 257 5.66 -31.28 -6.38
C ALA A 257 6.22 -31.79 -5.04
N ASP A 258 6.23 -30.96 -3.99
CA ASP A 258 6.87 -31.28 -2.71
C ASP A 258 6.25 -30.42 -1.57
N GLU A 259 6.83 -30.49 -0.36
CA GLU A 259 6.36 -29.75 0.81
C GLU A 259 6.14 -28.25 0.52
N PRO A 260 5.09 -27.61 1.13
CA PRO A 260 4.80 -26.20 0.94
C PRO A 260 6.00 -25.29 1.26
N PRO A 261 6.45 -24.41 0.35
CA PRO A 261 7.58 -23.53 0.59
C PRO A 261 7.23 -22.36 1.50
N VAL A 262 8.24 -21.68 2.01
CA VAL A 262 8.12 -20.30 2.53
C VAL A 262 8.23 -19.34 1.36
N TYR A 263 7.26 -18.43 1.25
CA TYR A 263 7.31 -17.34 0.27
C TYR A 263 8.21 -16.21 0.77
N PHE A 264 9.05 -15.66 -0.10
CA PHE A 264 9.87 -14.48 0.14
C PHE A 264 9.60 -13.43 -0.95
N GLY A 265 9.08 -12.25 -0.57
CA GLY A 265 8.75 -11.19 -1.52
C GLY A 265 9.00 -9.79 -0.98
N PHE A 266 9.88 -9.05 -1.63
CA PHE A 266 10.22 -7.69 -1.21
C PHE A 266 9.50 -6.61 -2.04
N GLY A 267 8.59 -7.01 -2.95
CA GLY A 267 7.66 -6.15 -3.67
C GLY A 267 8.36 -5.08 -4.53
N SER A 268 7.83 -3.87 -4.45
CA SER A 268 8.35 -2.70 -5.18
C SER A 268 9.61 -2.08 -4.57
N MET A 269 10.31 -2.79 -3.70
CA MET A 269 11.52 -2.28 -3.07
C MET A 269 12.74 -2.63 -3.93
N PRO A 270 13.48 -1.65 -4.47
CA PRO A 270 14.73 -1.92 -5.17
C PRO A 270 15.81 -2.30 -4.14
N ILE A 271 16.15 -3.58 -4.11
CA ILE A 271 17.24 -4.11 -3.29
C ILE A 271 18.54 -3.94 -4.08
N ARG A 272 19.53 -3.27 -3.48
CA ARG A 272 20.80 -2.97 -4.15
C ARG A 272 21.68 -4.20 -4.37
N ASP A 273 21.67 -5.12 -3.41
CA ASP A 273 22.41 -6.39 -3.47
C ASP A 273 21.44 -7.56 -3.41
N THR A 274 20.84 -7.82 -4.55
CA THR A 274 19.87 -8.93 -4.73
C THR A 274 20.52 -10.28 -4.53
N GLY A 275 21.80 -10.43 -4.93
CA GLY A 275 22.56 -11.65 -4.75
C GLY A 275 22.81 -11.96 -3.27
N ALA A 276 23.16 -10.95 -2.46
CA ALA A 276 23.34 -11.14 -1.02
C ALA A 276 22.04 -11.54 -0.32
N VAL A 277 20.90 -10.93 -0.70
CA VAL A 277 19.60 -11.27 -0.13
C VAL A 277 19.17 -12.67 -0.56
N LEU A 278 19.35 -13.03 -1.83
CA LEU A 278 19.05 -14.38 -2.32
C LEU A 278 19.92 -15.42 -1.59
N GLY A 279 21.22 -15.21 -1.52
CA GLY A 279 22.13 -16.10 -0.77
C GLY A 279 21.76 -16.24 0.71
N MET A 280 21.27 -15.17 1.35
CA MET A 280 20.74 -15.21 2.72
C MET A 280 19.50 -16.09 2.78
N VAL A 281 18.54 -15.94 1.86
CA VAL A 281 17.32 -16.77 1.80
C VAL A 281 17.68 -18.25 1.59
N GLU A 282 18.61 -18.56 0.68
CA GLU A 282 19.08 -19.93 0.43
C GLU A 282 19.63 -20.58 1.70
N ARG A 283 20.53 -19.86 2.42
CA ARG A 283 21.11 -20.37 3.68
C ARG A 283 20.04 -20.56 4.76
N VAL A 284 19.10 -19.63 4.89
CA VAL A 284 17.99 -19.75 5.85
C VAL A 284 17.10 -20.95 5.52
N CYS A 285 16.76 -21.14 4.24
CA CYS A 285 15.99 -22.31 3.79
C CYS A 285 16.72 -23.63 4.10
N ALA A 286 18.03 -23.68 3.82
CA ALA A 286 18.85 -24.85 4.11
C ALA A 286 18.93 -25.14 5.62
N GLN A 287 19.14 -24.10 6.44
CA GLN A 287 19.23 -24.22 7.91
C GLN A 287 17.92 -24.66 8.54
N LEU A 288 16.78 -24.25 7.99
CA LEU A 288 15.45 -24.61 8.50
C LEU A 288 14.91 -25.90 7.87
N GLY A 289 15.55 -26.42 6.84
CA GLY A 289 15.11 -27.61 6.10
C GLY A 289 13.85 -27.37 5.27
N VAL A 290 13.57 -26.11 4.85
CA VAL A 290 12.37 -25.74 4.10
C VAL A 290 12.68 -25.36 2.67
N ARG A 291 11.67 -25.42 1.80
CA ARG A 291 11.72 -24.87 0.46
C ARG A 291 11.44 -23.36 0.48
N GLY A 292 11.99 -22.62 -0.47
CA GLY A 292 11.77 -21.19 -0.62
C GLY A 292 11.22 -20.82 -2.00
N LEU A 293 10.22 -19.95 -2.07
CA LEU A 293 9.77 -19.29 -3.30
C LEU A 293 10.09 -17.81 -3.20
N VAL A 294 11.00 -17.32 -4.03
CA VAL A 294 11.43 -15.92 -4.04
C VAL A 294 10.77 -15.17 -5.18
N SER A 295 10.04 -14.10 -4.88
CA SER A 295 9.53 -13.14 -5.86
C SER A 295 10.46 -11.93 -5.93
N ALA A 296 11.08 -11.71 -7.09
CA ALA A 296 12.10 -10.67 -7.29
C ALA A 296 11.54 -9.24 -7.26
N GLY A 297 10.24 -9.04 -7.52
CA GLY A 297 9.61 -7.72 -7.52
C GLY A 297 10.21 -6.77 -8.56
N TRP A 298 10.60 -5.56 -8.13
CA TRP A 298 11.31 -4.56 -8.96
C TRP A 298 12.83 -4.70 -8.91
N SER A 299 13.35 -5.70 -8.24
CA SER A 299 14.79 -5.94 -8.19
C SER A 299 15.26 -6.51 -9.53
N ASP A 300 16.33 -5.96 -10.08
CA ASP A 300 17.04 -6.47 -11.26
C ASP A 300 17.78 -7.76 -10.85
N LEU A 301 17.02 -8.83 -10.61
CA LEU A 301 17.59 -10.18 -10.54
C LEU A 301 17.80 -10.64 -11.98
N ASP A 302 19.06 -10.75 -12.38
CA ASP A 302 19.39 -11.43 -13.63
C ASP A 302 18.97 -12.90 -13.47
N VAL A 303 18.14 -13.40 -14.39
CA VAL A 303 17.67 -14.80 -14.38
C VAL A 303 18.87 -15.77 -14.41
N ALA A 304 20.02 -15.31 -14.90
CA ALA A 304 21.29 -16.05 -14.89
C ALA A 304 21.88 -16.27 -13.47
N ASP A 305 21.52 -15.39 -12.50
CA ASP A 305 21.92 -15.54 -11.09
C ASP A 305 20.98 -16.47 -10.30
N ALA A 306 19.85 -16.85 -10.89
CA ALA A 306 18.95 -17.86 -10.34
C ALA A 306 19.61 -19.25 -10.42
N ARG A 307 20.57 -19.49 -9.54
CA ARG A 307 21.06 -20.85 -9.27
C ARG A 307 19.84 -21.64 -8.77
N THR A 308 19.34 -22.51 -9.61
CA THR A 308 18.34 -23.51 -9.24
C THR A 308 18.98 -24.54 -8.31
N ASP A 309 19.19 -24.17 -7.05
CA ASP A 309 19.12 -25.18 -6.00
C ASP A 309 17.67 -25.68 -6.02
N SER A 310 17.49 -26.99 -6.03
CA SER A 310 16.17 -27.63 -6.08
C SER A 310 15.21 -27.18 -4.98
N ARG A 311 15.72 -26.54 -3.93
CA ARG A 311 14.96 -26.05 -2.77
C ARG A 311 14.45 -24.62 -2.90
N VAL A 312 15.10 -23.75 -3.66
CA VAL A 312 14.71 -22.34 -3.81
C VAL A 312 14.40 -22.03 -5.26
N LYS A 313 13.17 -21.64 -5.52
CA LYS A 313 12.71 -21.17 -6.84
C LYS A 313 12.60 -19.67 -6.85
N VAL A 314 13.24 -19.02 -7.81
CA VAL A 314 13.14 -17.57 -8.04
C VAL A 314 12.17 -17.32 -9.19
N VAL A 315 11.25 -16.37 -8.99
CA VAL A 315 10.29 -15.92 -10.00
C VAL A 315 10.50 -14.45 -10.26
N VAL A 316 10.74 -14.10 -11.51
CA VAL A 316 10.86 -12.71 -11.97
C VAL A 316 9.52 -12.27 -12.54
N GLY A 317 9.10 -11.05 -12.23
CA GLY A 317 7.82 -10.49 -12.68
C GLY A 317 6.67 -10.61 -11.66
N PRO A 318 5.47 -10.16 -12.06
CA PRO A 318 4.31 -10.18 -11.18
C PRO A 318 3.86 -11.62 -10.89
N LEU A 319 3.53 -11.89 -9.63
CA LEU A 319 3.11 -13.20 -9.17
C LEU A 319 1.68 -13.14 -8.60
N ALA A 320 0.85 -14.09 -9.01
CA ALA A 320 -0.52 -14.20 -8.55
C ALA A 320 -0.59 -14.76 -7.11
N HIS A 321 -0.62 -13.89 -6.12
CA HIS A 321 -0.61 -14.25 -4.69
C HIS A 321 -1.74 -15.20 -4.30
N ASP A 322 -2.94 -15.04 -4.86
CA ASP A 322 -4.10 -15.90 -4.61
C ASP A 322 -3.92 -17.35 -5.12
N LEU A 323 -3.06 -17.56 -6.12
CA LEU A 323 -2.69 -18.89 -6.59
C LEU A 323 -1.54 -19.48 -5.76
N VAL A 324 -0.63 -18.65 -5.31
CA VAL A 324 0.63 -19.05 -4.65
C VAL A 324 0.47 -19.23 -3.16
N PHE A 325 -0.11 -18.24 -2.46
CA PHE A 325 -0.18 -18.25 -1.01
C PHE A 325 -0.91 -19.45 -0.40
N PRO A 326 -2.04 -19.94 -0.97
CA PRO A 326 -2.69 -21.15 -0.46
C PRO A 326 -1.80 -22.40 -0.50
N ARG A 327 -0.69 -22.37 -1.27
CA ARG A 327 0.27 -23.46 -1.44
C ARG A 327 1.58 -23.25 -0.67
N CYS A 328 1.66 -22.18 0.13
CA CYS A 328 2.83 -21.85 0.95
C CYS A 328 2.62 -22.25 2.42
N ALA A 329 3.71 -22.51 3.14
CA ALA A 329 3.70 -22.78 4.57
C ALA A 329 3.65 -21.49 5.40
N ALA A 330 4.30 -20.43 4.93
CA ALA A 330 4.37 -19.13 5.56
C ALA A 330 4.80 -18.07 4.53
N ALA A 331 4.72 -16.78 4.89
CA ALA A 331 5.14 -15.69 4.03
C ALA A 331 6.13 -14.75 4.75
N VAL A 332 7.17 -14.35 4.02
CA VAL A 332 8.12 -13.30 4.40
C VAL A 332 8.06 -12.20 3.35
N HIS A 333 7.72 -10.97 3.74
CA HIS A 333 7.60 -9.87 2.79
C HIS A 333 7.82 -8.48 3.41
N HIS A 334 7.91 -7.46 2.55
CA HIS A 334 8.20 -6.07 2.97
C HIS A 334 7.08 -5.38 3.79
N GLY A 335 5.86 -5.94 3.83
CA GLY A 335 4.76 -5.38 4.61
C GLY A 335 3.88 -4.36 3.87
N GLY A 336 3.92 -4.29 2.54
CA GLY A 336 2.92 -3.55 1.78
C GLY A 336 1.52 -4.11 2.05
N ILE A 337 0.51 -3.23 2.16
CA ILE A 337 -0.84 -3.61 2.61
C ILE A 337 -1.45 -4.73 1.75
N GLY A 338 -1.30 -4.67 0.41
CA GLY A 338 -1.84 -5.70 -0.48
C GLY A 338 -1.27 -7.08 -0.19
N THR A 339 0.07 -7.21 -0.13
CA THR A 339 0.74 -8.48 0.16
C THR A 339 0.45 -8.97 1.59
N THR A 340 0.40 -8.04 2.57
CA THR A 340 0.04 -8.36 3.96
C THR A 340 -1.39 -8.89 4.05
N PHE A 341 -2.32 -8.25 3.37
CA PHE A 341 -3.72 -8.67 3.34
C PHE A 341 -3.88 -10.05 2.68
N GLU A 342 -3.29 -10.25 1.50
CA GLU A 342 -3.39 -11.52 0.78
C GLU A 342 -2.73 -12.68 1.54
N SER A 343 -1.58 -12.46 2.20
CA SER A 343 -0.94 -13.51 3.01
C SER A 343 -1.80 -13.91 4.21
N LEU A 344 -2.36 -12.93 4.93
CA LEU A 344 -3.23 -13.18 6.08
C LEU A 344 -4.56 -13.81 5.66
N ARG A 345 -5.11 -13.42 4.51
CA ARG A 345 -6.33 -14.01 3.96
C ARG A 345 -6.15 -15.47 3.56
N ALA A 346 -4.99 -15.80 3.05
CA ALA A 346 -4.61 -17.20 2.78
C ALA A 346 -4.35 -18.01 4.07
N GLY A 347 -4.43 -17.38 5.26
CA GLY A 347 -4.18 -18.04 6.54
C GLY A 347 -2.69 -18.26 6.83
N LEU A 348 -1.80 -17.54 6.15
CA LEU A 348 -0.37 -17.69 6.34
C LEU A 348 0.13 -16.88 7.55
N ALA A 349 0.92 -17.54 8.39
CA ALA A 349 1.74 -16.82 9.35
C ALA A 349 2.80 -15.99 8.58
N THR A 350 2.95 -14.72 8.97
CA THR A 350 3.66 -13.74 8.16
C THR A 350 4.80 -13.06 8.92
N LEU A 351 6.00 -13.05 8.33
CA LEU A 351 7.12 -12.21 8.79
C LEU A 351 7.17 -10.94 7.94
N VAL A 352 6.91 -9.80 8.55
CA VAL A 352 7.03 -8.51 7.88
C VAL A 352 8.44 -7.95 8.07
N CYS A 353 9.19 -7.79 6.97
CA CYS A 353 10.50 -7.14 6.91
C CYS A 353 10.32 -5.70 6.44
N SER A 354 9.87 -4.81 7.31
CA SER A 354 9.43 -3.47 6.92
C SER A 354 10.59 -2.54 6.56
N VAL A 355 10.37 -1.68 5.56
CA VAL A 355 11.35 -0.66 5.13
C VAL A 355 10.91 0.72 5.58
N SER A 356 9.70 1.18 5.24
CA SER A 356 9.25 2.56 5.50
C SER A 356 7.73 2.73 5.44
N PHE A 357 7.27 3.95 5.65
CA PHE A 357 5.87 4.38 5.58
C PHE A 357 4.94 3.60 6.51
N ASP A 358 3.89 2.98 5.96
CA ASP A 358 2.88 2.19 6.66
C ASP A 358 3.35 0.77 7.03
N GLN A 359 4.41 0.26 6.36
CA GLN A 359 4.88 -1.11 6.53
C GLN A 359 5.26 -1.47 7.99
N PRO A 360 5.99 -0.60 8.75
CA PRO A 360 6.26 -0.88 10.16
C PRO A 360 4.99 -0.98 11.01
N MET A 361 3.96 -0.20 10.66
CA MET A 361 2.67 -0.27 11.33
C MET A 361 2.00 -1.63 11.07
N TRP A 362 1.95 -2.08 9.80
CA TRP A 362 1.39 -3.38 9.46
C TRP A 362 2.17 -4.53 10.10
N GLY A 363 3.50 -4.44 10.09
CA GLY A 363 4.36 -5.41 10.81
C GLY A 363 4.05 -5.47 12.31
N GLY A 364 3.89 -4.31 12.95
CA GLY A 364 3.47 -4.22 14.34
C GLY A 364 2.08 -4.80 14.60
N GLN A 365 1.13 -4.66 13.67
CA GLN A 365 -0.20 -5.27 13.79
C GLN A 365 -0.13 -6.80 13.64
N VAL A 366 0.59 -7.32 12.67
CA VAL A 366 0.82 -8.75 12.48
C VAL A 366 1.40 -9.39 13.76
N GLU A 367 2.38 -8.74 14.37
CA GLU A 367 2.98 -9.21 15.63
C GLU A 367 2.02 -9.11 16.82
N ARG A 368 1.30 -7.98 16.96
CA ARG A 368 0.33 -7.75 18.05
C ARG A 368 -0.85 -8.70 17.99
N LEU A 369 -1.32 -9.05 16.80
CA LEU A 369 -2.38 -10.03 16.57
C LEU A 369 -1.90 -11.48 16.78
N GLY A 370 -0.59 -11.70 16.92
CA GLY A 370 0.00 -13.03 17.12
C GLY A 370 -0.04 -13.92 15.88
N VAL A 371 -0.26 -13.33 14.70
CA VAL A 371 -0.34 -14.05 13.43
C VAL A 371 0.98 -14.02 12.65
N GLY A 372 2.05 -13.52 13.28
CA GLY A 372 3.37 -13.48 12.66
C GLY A 372 4.41 -12.75 13.49
N ALA A 373 5.38 -12.13 12.83
CA ALA A 373 6.49 -11.41 13.42
C ALA A 373 6.84 -10.17 12.59
N HIS A 374 7.63 -9.26 13.15
CA HIS A 374 8.09 -8.06 12.51
C HIS A 374 9.58 -7.82 12.75
N VAL A 375 10.29 -7.43 11.69
CA VAL A 375 11.67 -6.96 11.74
C VAL A 375 11.84 -5.77 10.79
N SER A 376 12.65 -4.79 11.16
CA SER A 376 13.02 -3.74 10.19
C SER A 376 14.03 -4.29 9.18
N PHE A 377 13.78 -4.10 7.88
CA PHE A 377 14.68 -4.56 6.81
C PHE A 377 16.11 -4.03 6.98
N ALA A 378 16.27 -2.79 7.42
CA ALA A 378 17.56 -2.19 7.68
C ALA A 378 18.39 -2.87 8.79
N ARG A 379 17.75 -3.65 9.63
CA ARG A 379 18.39 -4.44 10.69
C ARG A 379 18.43 -5.93 10.34
N LEU A 380 17.95 -6.30 9.16
CA LEU A 380 17.81 -7.69 8.76
C LEU A 380 19.21 -8.32 8.62
N THR A 381 19.43 -9.35 9.41
CA THR A 381 20.58 -10.26 9.34
C THR A 381 20.07 -11.68 9.09
N GLU A 382 20.97 -12.58 8.72
CA GLU A 382 20.63 -13.99 8.55
C GLU A 382 20.04 -14.61 9.84
N ASP A 383 20.60 -14.27 11.00
CA ASP A 383 20.09 -14.74 12.30
C ASP A 383 18.67 -14.22 12.56
N LEU A 384 18.40 -12.93 12.32
CA LEU A 384 17.07 -12.35 12.51
C LEU A 384 16.05 -12.92 11.53
N LEU A 385 16.46 -13.16 10.28
CA LEU A 385 15.60 -13.79 9.29
C LEU A 385 15.29 -15.25 9.67
N THR A 386 16.30 -15.99 10.11
CA THR A 386 16.16 -17.38 10.59
C THR A 386 15.24 -17.45 11.81
N GLU A 387 15.43 -16.58 12.81
CA GLU A 387 14.59 -16.54 14.01
C GLU A 387 13.15 -16.17 13.65
N GLY A 388 12.95 -15.15 12.83
CA GLY A 388 11.63 -14.74 12.35
C GLY A 388 10.93 -15.84 11.55
N ALA A 389 11.64 -16.48 10.63
CA ALA A 389 11.12 -17.60 9.84
C ALA A 389 10.77 -18.79 10.74
N ARG A 390 11.63 -19.15 11.69
CA ARG A 390 11.35 -20.20 12.68
C ARG A 390 10.10 -19.87 13.51
N ARG A 391 9.89 -18.60 13.87
CA ARG A 391 8.72 -18.15 14.62
C ARG A 391 7.42 -18.33 13.83
N ILE A 392 7.39 -17.92 12.55
CA ILE A 392 6.19 -18.04 11.72
C ILE A 392 5.90 -19.48 11.27
N LEU A 393 6.88 -20.37 11.32
CA LEU A 393 6.71 -21.80 11.04
C LEU A 393 6.20 -22.60 12.24
N ARG A 394 6.04 -21.98 13.41
CA ARG A 394 5.48 -22.68 14.59
C ARG A 394 4.00 -23.00 14.34
N PRO A 395 3.55 -24.25 14.63
CA PRO A 395 2.17 -24.67 14.40
C PRO A 395 1.12 -23.75 15.00
N GLU A 396 1.39 -23.25 16.22
CA GLU A 396 0.47 -22.36 16.94
C GLU A 396 0.34 -20.95 16.30
N VAL A 397 1.37 -20.46 15.61
CA VAL A 397 1.31 -19.18 14.87
C VAL A 397 0.52 -19.38 13.60
N GLY A 398 0.78 -20.47 12.86
CA GLY A 398 0.01 -20.84 11.68
C GLY A 398 -1.46 -21.09 12.00
N GLN A 399 -1.78 -21.74 13.12
CA GLN A 399 -3.16 -21.92 13.55
C GLN A 399 -3.85 -20.57 13.79
N ARG A 400 -3.22 -19.65 14.55
CA ARG A 400 -3.77 -18.32 14.78
C ARG A 400 -3.95 -17.53 13.49
N ALA A 401 -3.04 -17.65 12.52
CA ALA A 401 -3.18 -17.01 11.22
C ALA A 401 -4.40 -17.54 10.45
N ARG A 402 -4.64 -18.85 10.44
CA ARG A 402 -5.85 -19.46 9.84
C ARG A 402 -7.13 -19.02 10.55
N GLU A 403 -7.15 -19.01 11.88
CA GLU A 403 -8.29 -18.50 12.66
C GLU A 403 -8.53 -17.00 12.38
N PHE A 404 -7.47 -16.22 12.24
CA PHE A 404 -7.58 -14.80 11.89
C PHE A 404 -8.16 -14.61 10.50
N ALA A 405 -7.74 -15.42 9.52
CA ALA A 405 -8.27 -15.38 8.14
C ALA A 405 -9.80 -15.49 8.09
N THR A 406 -10.41 -16.30 8.96
CA THR A 406 -11.88 -16.45 9.02
C THR A 406 -12.61 -15.21 9.55
N ARG A 407 -11.89 -14.27 10.16
CA ARG A 407 -12.43 -13.01 10.69
C ARG A 407 -12.34 -11.85 9.69
N LEU A 408 -11.55 -12.01 8.63
CA LEU A 408 -11.42 -11.01 7.59
C LEU A 408 -12.71 -10.91 6.78
N GLN A 409 -13.08 -9.69 6.41
CA GLN A 409 -14.23 -9.44 5.55
C GLN A 409 -14.00 -10.03 4.16
N SER A 410 -15.07 -10.50 3.53
CA SER A 410 -15.04 -10.79 2.09
C SER A 410 -14.71 -9.51 1.33
N HIS A 411 -13.70 -9.58 0.47
CA HIS A 411 -13.36 -8.44 -0.39
C HIS A 411 -14.17 -8.41 -1.70
N ALA A 412 -14.97 -9.45 -1.99
CA ALA A 412 -15.80 -9.51 -3.18
C ALA A 412 -16.71 -8.26 -3.32
N ASP A 413 -17.22 -7.76 -2.19
CA ASP A 413 -18.12 -6.60 -2.16
C ASP A 413 -17.39 -5.27 -1.85
N ALA A 414 -16.08 -5.29 -1.58
CA ALA A 414 -15.36 -4.10 -1.14
C ALA A 414 -15.36 -3.01 -2.21
N THR A 415 -15.10 -3.38 -3.46
CA THR A 415 -15.12 -2.48 -4.62
C THR A 415 -16.51 -1.95 -4.89
N VAL A 416 -17.53 -2.82 -4.85
CA VAL A 416 -18.96 -2.47 -5.00
C VAL A 416 -19.38 -1.46 -3.93
N ARG A 417 -19.10 -1.74 -2.64
CA ARG A 417 -19.41 -0.81 -1.54
C ARG A 417 -18.70 0.54 -1.68
N THR A 418 -17.49 0.55 -2.20
CA THR A 418 -16.76 1.79 -2.43
C THR A 418 -17.41 2.59 -3.55
N ALA A 419 -17.78 1.95 -4.66
CA ALA A 419 -18.52 2.57 -5.76
C ALA A 419 -19.87 3.14 -5.30
N ASP A 420 -20.63 2.41 -4.47
CA ASP A 420 -21.88 2.89 -3.87
C ASP A 420 -21.67 4.17 -3.06
N ILE A 421 -20.55 4.28 -2.30
CA ILE A 421 -20.23 5.49 -1.55
C ILE A 421 -19.95 6.65 -2.50
N VAL A 422 -19.21 6.42 -3.59
CA VAL A 422 -18.90 7.45 -4.61
C VAL A 422 -20.21 7.94 -5.25
N GLU A 423 -21.08 7.04 -5.75
CA GLU A 423 -22.35 7.39 -6.37
C GLU A 423 -23.28 8.13 -5.40
N LYS A 424 -23.41 7.64 -4.17
CA LYS A 424 -24.21 8.27 -3.12
C LYS A 424 -23.69 9.66 -2.75
N THR A 425 -22.40 9.88 -2.80
CA THR A 425 -21.78 11.18 -2.50
C THR A 425 -22.03 12.15 -3.64
N ALA A 426 -21.90 11.70 -4.90
CA ALA A 426 -22.23 12.48 -6.08
C ALA A 426 -23.72 12.88 -6.15
N ALA A 427 -24.63 11.98 -5.77
CA ALA A 427 -26.08 12.25 -5.81
C ALA A 427 -26.57 13.23 -4.72
N ARG A 428 -25.74 13.61 -3.74
CA ARG A 428 -26.09 14.52 -2.64
C ARG A 428 -25.60 15.96 -2.85
N ALA A 429 -24.72 16.16 -3.81
CA ALA A 429 -24.17 17.45 -4.19
C ALA A 429 -25.03 18.16 -5.23
#